data_44b231d01ac098553768edfeac39fdec
#
_entry.id   44b231d01ac098553768edfeac39fdec
#
_cell.length_a   1.000
_cell.length_b   1.000
_cell.length_c   1.000
_cell.angle_alpha   90.00
_cell.angle_beta   90.00
_cell.angle_gamma   90.00
#
_symmetry.space_group_name_H-M   'P 1'
#
loop_
_entity.id
_entity.type
_entity.pdbx_description
1 polymer ?
#
loop_
_entity_poly.entity_id
_entity_poly.type
_entity_poly.pdbx_seq_one_letter_code
_entity_poly.pdbx_strand_id
1 'polypeptide(L)'
;MTNWILDILFPKKCVGCKKEGTYFCNSCVGNILQTDLVCPRCERLAMGGQTHPVCKRRYGLDGLWSLGIYQDPLRAAIQILKYQGAKGLGEILVDITLEYWVKYQPFVLDQIKKDRGAGWVVIPVPLYWWRNNSRGFNQASLIGQILSKKLGLAFCEGLKRVRYTPSQVKLKGRERKKNVFGVFEITTNYQLPASQGKPTMNSILLIDDVWTTGSTLKECCYVLKRSGAKKVWALTLAR
;
A
#
# COMPACT_ATOMS: atom_id res chain seq x y z
N MET A 1 -8.49 -16.58 22.46
CA MET A 1 -8.97 -17.96 22.31
C MET A 1 -9.19 -18.22 20.83
N THR A 2 -8.36 -19.06 20.23
CA THR A 2 -8.52 -19.50 18.83
C THR A 2 -9.75 -20.41 18.78
N ASN A 3 -10.75 -20.03 17.97
CA ASN A 3 -11.96 -20.83 17.77
C ASN A 3 -11.62 -22.07 16.91
N TRP A 4 -10.97 -23.08 17.51
CA TRP A 4 -10.58 -24.32 16.83
C TRP A 4 -11.76 -25.03 16.16
N ILE A 5 -12.98 -24.87 16.70
CA ILE A 5 -14.21 -25.42 16.11
C ILE A 5 -14.53 -24.74 14.76
N LEU A 6 -14.32 -23.41 14.65
CA LEU A 6 -14.49 -22.71 13.37
C LEU A 6 -13.41 -23.07 12.36
N ASP A 7 -12.18 -23.32 12.80
CA ASP A 7 -11.09 -23.77 11.92
C ASP A 7 -11.32 -25.20 11.38
N ILE A 8 -12.08 -26.05 12.09
CA ILE A 8 -12.51 -27.37 11.62
C ILE A 8 -13.65 -27.26 10.61
N LEU A 9 -14.67 -26.44 10.89
CA LEU A 9 -15.84 -26.28 10.02
C LEU A 9 -15.51 -25.46 8.76
N PHE A 10 -14.58 -24.51 8.86
CA PHE A 10 -14.14 -23.63 7.77
C PHE A 10 -12.62 -23.58 7.70
N PRO A 11 -11.96 -24.67 7.25
CA PRO A 11 -10.51 -24.75 7.24
C PRO A 11 -9.91 -23.66 6.36
N LYS A 12 -8.82 -23.04 6.86
CA LYS A 12 -8.03 -22.10 6.07
C LYS A 12 -7.52 -22.79 4.82
N LYS A 13 -7.81 -22.24 3.64
CA LYS A 13 -7.35 -22.79 2.35
C LYS A 13 -6.41 -21.83 1.69
N CYS A 14 -5.31 -22.36 1.16
CA CYS A 14 -4.34 -21.57 0.42
C CYS A 14 -4.99 -20.88 -0.78
N VAL A 15 -4.81 -19.57 -0.92
CA VAL A 15 -5.39 -18.77 -1.99
C VAL A 15 -4.93 -19.21 -3.38
N GLY A 16 -3.71 -19.77 -3.51
CA GLY A 16 -3.17 -20.28 -4.75
C GLY A 16 -3.61 -21.73 -5.06
N CYS A 17 -3.15 -22.70 -4.26
CA CYS A 17 -3.33 -24.14 -4.55
C CYS A 17 -4.49 -24.83 -3.81
N LYS A 18 -5.24 -24.10 -2.96
CA LYS A 18 -6.36 -24.59 -2.16
C LYS A 18 -6.01 -25.61 -1.06
N LYS A 19 -4.72 -25.91 -0.84
CA LYS A 19 -4.26 -26.76 0.27
C LYS A 19 -4.74 -26.20 1.60
N GLU A 20 -5.22 -27.07 2.47
CA GLU A 20 -5.71 -26.70 3.81
C GLU A 20 -4.57 -26.39 4.78
N GLY A 21 -4.89 -25.66 5.88
CA GLY A 21 -4.00 -25.34 6.98
C GLY A 21 -3.43 -23.91 6.96
N THR A 22 -3.41 -23.22 5.84
CA THR A 22 -2.91 -21.84 5.75
C THR A 22 -3.62 -21.05 4.66
N TYR A 23 -3.67 -19.72 4.79
CA TYR A 23 -4.17 -18.85 3.71
C TYR A 23 -3.19 -18.72 2.54
N PHE A 24 -1.88 -18.93 2.76
CA PHE A 24 -0.88 -18.84 1.71
C PHE A 24 0.30 -19.77 2.06
N CYS A 25 0.43 -20.87 1.37
CA CYS A 25 1.47 -21.85 1.65
C CYS A 25 2.83 -21.45 1.05
N ASN A 26 3.92 -21.94 1.62
CA ASN A 26 5.30 -21.59 1.21
C ASN A 26 5.56 -21.84 -0.28
N SER A 27 5.02 -22.93 -0.86
CA SER A 27 5.15 -23.21 -2.30
C SER A 27 4.49 -22.12 -3.15
N CYS A 28 3.29 -21.67 -2.78
CA CYS A 28 2.62 -20.57 -3.49
C CYS A 28 3.29 -19.23 -3.25
N VAL A 29 3.82 -18.97 -2.05
CA VAL A 29 4.64 -17.78 -1.76
C VAL A 29 5.88 -17.75 -2.67
N GLY A 30 6.58 -18.88 -2.82
CA GLY A 30 7.73 -19.02 -3.71
C GLY A 30 7.41 -18.80 -5.19
N ASN A 31 6.15 -18.94 -5.60
CA ASN A 31 5.67 -18.69 -6.96
C ASN A 31 5.23 -17.23 -7.21
N ILE A 32 5.37 -16.34 -6.22
CA ILE A 32 5.13 -14.91 -6.45
C ILE A 32 6.23 -14.39 -7.36
N LEU A 33 5.85 -13.95 -8.56
CA LEU A 33 6.78 -13.32 -9.47
C LEU A 33 7.12 -11.91 -8.97
N GLN A 34 8.42 -11.71 -8.79
CA GLN A 34 8.95 -10.43 -8.36
C GLN A 34 8.82 -9.38 -9.47
N THR A 35 8.72 -8.12 -9.08
CA THR A 35 8.69 -7.01 -10.03
C THR A 35 9.94 -6.18 -9.91
N ASP A 36 10.39 -5.63 -11.03
CA ASP A 36 11.48 -4.66 -11.04
C ASP A 36 11.11 -3.41 -10.24
N LEU A 37 12.13 -2.80 -9.64
CA LEU A 37 12.00 -1.48 -9.06
C LEU A 37 12.01 -0.42 -10.15
N VAL A 38 10.97 0.39 -10.18
CA VAL A 38 10.75 1.36 -11.25
C VAL A 38 10.49 2.76 -10.72
N CYS A 39 10.84 3.74 -11.54
CA CYS A 39 10.45 5.13 -11.32
C CYS A 39 8.92 5.28 -11.44
N PRO A 40 8.20 5.80 -10.42
CA PRO A 40 6.74 5.91 -10.45
C PRO A 40 6.21 6.88 -11.54
N ARG A 41 7.09 7.62 -12.21
CA ARG A 41 6.69 8.54 -13.26
C ARG A 41 6.81 7.97 -14.66
N CYS A 42 7.97 7.43 -15.03
CA CYS A 42 8.26 6.92 -16.38
C CYS A 42 8.21 5.40 -16.48
N GLU A 43 8.05 4.70 -15.32
CA GLU A 43 7.95 3.24 -15.19
C GLU A 43 9.17 2.46 -15.74
N ARG A 44 10.29 3.16 -16.01
CA ARG A 44 11.57 2.53 -16.33
C ARG A 44 12.29 2.12 -15.05
N LEU A 45 13.21 1.17 -15.15
CA LEU A 45 14.06 0.71 -14.06
C LEU A 45 14.64 1.89 -13.27
N ALA A 46 14.61 1.80 -11.97
CA ALA A 46 15.10 2.83 -11.08
C ALA A 46 15.75 2.23 -9.84
N MET A 47 16.96 2.68 -9.53
CA MET A 47 17.68 2.22 -8.34
C MET A 47 16.82 2.47 -7.10
N GLY A 48 16.57 1.42 -6.33
CA GLY A 48 15.77 1.49 -5.12
C GLY A 48 14.30 1.91 -5.33
N GLY A 49 13.79 1.90 -6.58
CA GLY A 49 12.44 2.38 -6.89
C GLY A 49 12.27 3.90 -6.80
N GLN A 50 13.38 4.65 -6.75
CA GLN A 50 13.37 6.11 -6.64
C GLN A 50 12.89 6.78 -7.93
N THR A 51 12.24 7.92 -7.79
CA THR A 51 11.96 8.77 -8.94
C THR A 51 13.27 9.34 -9.50
N HIS A 52 13.52 9.12 -10.80
CA HIS A 52 14.72 9.64 -11.47
C HIS A 52 14.83 11.17 -11.31
N PRO A 53 16.04 11.74 -11.22
CA PRO A 53 16.23 13.19 -11.08
C PRO A 53 15.45 14.00 -12.14
N VAL A 54 15.51 13.57 -13.40
CA VAL A 54 14.79 14.21 -14.53
C VAL A 54 13.27 14.03 -14.47
N CYS A 55 12.80 13.03 -13.71
CA CYS A 55 11.38 12.73 -13.52
C CYS A 55 10.79 13.43 -12.29
N LYS A 56 11.59 13.99 -11.40
CA LYS A 56 11.12 14.66 -10.19
C LYS A 56 10.17 15.82 -10.52
N ARG A 57 9.11 15.93 -9.72
CA ARG A 57 8.16 17.06 -9.76
C ARG A 57 7.84 17.46 -8.32
N ARG A 58 7.54 18.76 -8.13
CA ARG A 58 7.25 19.34 -6.80
C ARG A 58 6.24 18.53 -5.99
N TYR A 59 5.19 18.04 -6.64
CA TYR A 59 4.10 17.29 -6.01
C TYR A 59 4.03 15.83 -6.48
N GLY A 60 5.14 15.29 -7.01
CA GLY A 60 5.22 13.90 -7.46
C GLY A 60 5.74 12.95 -6.38
N LEU A 61 5.48 11.65 -6.56
CA LEU A 61 6.04 10.59 -5.73
C LEU A 61 7.57 10.60 -5.79
N ASP A 62 8.20 10.33 -4.65
CA ASP A 62 9.65 10.21 -4.53
C ASP A 62 10.14 8.80 -4.83
N GLY A 63 9.26 7.80 -4.74
CA GLY A 63 9.55 6.42 -5.10
C GLY A 63 8.34 5.51 -5.02
N LEU A 64 8.53 4.27 -5.49
CA LEU A 64 7.54 3.20 -5.50
C LEU A 64 8.21 1.88 -5.14
N TRP A 65 7.60 1.17 -4.20
CA TRP A 65 7.90 -0.23 -3.91
C TRP A 65 6.68 -1.09 -4.20
N SER A 66 6.89 -2.27 -4.77
CA SER A 66 5.86 -3.26 -5.03
C SER A 66 6.40 -4.64 -4.69
N LEU A 67 5.56 -5.51 -4.08
CA LEU A 67 5.98 -6.85 -3.71
C LEU A 67 6.15 -7.74 -4.95
N GLY A 68 5.20 -7.71 -5.89
CA GLY A 68 5.25 -8.59 -7.05
C GLY A 68 4.42 -8.14 -8.24
N ILE A 69 4.39 -8.98 -9.26
CA ILE A 69 3.56 -8.79 -10.46
C ILE A 69 2.11 -9.17 -10.14
N TYR A 70 1.12 -8.40 -10.68
CA TYR A 70 -0.32 -8.67 -10.48
C TYR A 70 -0.79 -9.87 -11.30
N GLN A 71 -0.34 -11.06 -10.89
CA GLN A 71 -0.78 -12.35 -11.43
C GLN A 71 -0.88 -13.40 -10.32
N ASP A 72 -1.46 -14.54 -10.60
CA ASP A 72 -1.59 -15.60 -9.59
C ASP A 72 -0.20 -16.13 -9.17
N PRO A 73 -0.03 -16.43 -7.89
CA PRO A 73 -1.04 -16.49 -6.82
C PRO A 73 -1.32 -15.16 -6.10
N LEU A 74 -0.50 -14.12 -6.30
CA LEU A 74 -0.63 -12.84 -5.60
C LEU A 74 -1.94 -12.11 -5.96
N ARG A 75 -2.38 -12.17 -7.23
CA ARG A 75 -3.67 -11.63 -7.66
C ARG A 75 -4.83 -12.24 -6.88
N ALA A 76 -4.86 -13.56 -6.73
CA ALA A 76 -5.89 -14.26 -5.98
C ALA A 76 -5.90 -13.83 -4.50
N ALA A 77 -4.71 -13.68 -3.88
CA ALA A 77 -4.58 -13.20 -2.51
C ALA A 77 -5.16 -11.78 -2.33
N ILE A 78 -4.82 -10.86 -3.24
CA ILE A 78 -5.33 -9.49 -3.21
C ILE A 78 -6.86 -9.45 -3.44
N GLN A 79 -7.40 -10.30 -4.30
CA GLN A 79 -8.84 -10.38 -4.54
C GLN A 79 -9.58 -10.90 -3.30
N ILE A 80 -9.09 -11.96 -2.65
CA ILE A 80 -9.67 -12.50 -1.42
C ILE A 80 -9.59 -11.47 -0.30
N LEU A 81 -8.47 -10.77 -0.16
CA LEU A 81 -8.32 -9.69 0.81
C LEU A 81 -9.41 -8.62 0.62
N LYS A 82 -9.80 -8.30 -0.63
CA LYS A 82 -10.83 -7.30 -0.93
C LYS A 82 -12.25 -7.68 -0.50
N TYR A 83 -12.58 -8.95 -0.50
CA TYR A 83 -13.97 -9.39 -0.39
C TYR A 83 -14.28 -10.21 0.85
N GLN A 84 -13.31 -10.85 1.46
CA GLN A 84 -13.54 -11.79 2.55
C GLN A 84 -13.00 -11.34 3.91
N GLY A 85 -12.44 -10.12 4.00
CA GLY A 85 -12.00 -9.53 5.28
C GLY A 85 -10.98 -10.36 6.05
N ALA A 86 -10.22 -11.22 5.36
CA ALA A 86 -9.30 -12.16 5.97
C ALA A 86 -8.09 -11.41 6.58
N LYS A 87 -8.24 -10.92 7.83
CA LYS A 87 -7.16 -10.24 8.56
C LYS A 87 -5.88 -11.08 8.59
N GLY A 88 -6.00 -12.40 8.78
CA GLY A 88 -4.86 -13.32 8.74
C GLY A 88 -4.13 -13.35 7.40
N LEU A 89 -4.84 -13.16 6.27
CA LEU A 89 -4.19 -13.02 4.97
C LEU A 89 -3.43 -11.70 4.86
N GLY A 90 -3.95 -10.62 5.45
CA GLY A 90 -3.27 -9.33 5.53
C GLY A 90 -1.94 -9.43 6.28
N GLU A 91 -1.90 -10.15 7.41
CA GLU A 91 -0.67 -10.39 8.17
C GLU A 91 0.36 -11.17 7.33
N ILE A 92 -0.06 -12.25 6.69
CA ILE A 92 0.81 -13.05 5.82
C ILE A 92 1.38 -12.21 4.67
N LEU A 93 0.57 -11.38 4.01
CA LEU A 93 1.04 -10.53 2.91
C LEU A 93 2.05 -9.48 3.38
N VAL A 94 1.88 -8.93 4.58
CA VAL A 94 2.86 -8.02 5.17
C VAL A 94 4.14 -8.77 5.53
N ASP A 95 4.05 -9.97 6.09
CA ASP A 95 5.24 -10.80 6.41
C ASP A 95 6.03 -11.13 5.15
N ILE A 96 5.38 -11.59 4.10
CA ILE A 96 6.01 -11.84 2.80
C ILE A 96 6.69 -10.55 2.28
N THR A 97 6.04 -9.39 2.41
CA THR A 97 6.62 -8.11 1.98
C THR A 97 7.89 -7.78 2.77
N LEU A 98 7.89 -7.97 4.08
CA LEU A 98 9.04 -7.71 4.94
C LEU A 98 10.18 -8.70 4.68
N GLU A 99 9.89 -10.00 4.55
CA GLU A 99 10.86 -11.03 4.18
C GLU A 99 11.50 -10.73 2.81
N TYR A 100 10.68 -10.32 1.84
CA TYR A 100 11.15 -9.90 0.53
C TYR A 100 12.11 -8.70 0.62
N TRP A 101 11.79 -7.68 1.43
CA TRP A 101 12.68 -6.55 1.65
C TRP A 101 13.99 -6.96 2.32
N VAL A 102 13.92 -7.80 3.35
CA VAL A 102 15.15 -8.29 4.02
C VAL A 102 16.05 -9.04 3.05
N LYS A 103 15.48 -9.90 2.21
CA LYS A 103 16.24 -10.80 1.34
C LYS A 103 16.75 -10.11 0.06
N TYR A 104 15.92 -9.28 -0.57
CA TYR A 104 16.20 -8.77 -1.91
C TYR A 104 16.35 -7.25 -2.00
N GLN A 105 15.85 -6.52 -1.02
CA GLN A 105 15.81 -5.07 -1.02
C GLN A 105 16.11 -4.45 0.35
N PRO A 106 17.22 -4.86 1.01
CA PRO A 106 17.53 -4.43 2.38
C PRO A 106 17.63 -2.90 2.51
N PHE A 107 18.03 -2.20 1.45
CA PHE A 107 18.08 -0.73 1.42
C PHE A 107 16.72 -0.06 1.70
N VAL A 108 15.58 -0.71 1.46
CA VAL A 108 14.25 -0.18 1.80
C VAL A 108 14.14 0.01 3.30
N LEU A 109 14.50 -1.03 4.07
CA LEU A 109 14.51 -0.98 5.52
C LEU A 109 15.54 0.02 6.05
N ASP A 110 16.72 0.08 5.41
CA ASP A 110 17.76 1.04 5.78
C ASP A 110 17.32 2.48 5.52
N GLN A 111 16.60 2.74 4.44
CA GLN A 111 16.04 4.06 4.15
C GLN A 111 14.99 4.47 5.19
N ILE A 112 14.11 3.53 5.57
CA ILE A 112 13.12 3.75 6.63
C ILE A 112 13.83 4.00 7.96
N LYS A 113 14.88 3.26 8.29
CA LYS A 113 15.67 3.40 9.53
C LYS A 113 16.45 4.71 9.58
N LYS A 114 17.11 5.12 8.49
CA LYS A 114 17.90 6.36 8.41
C LYS A 114 17.03 7.60 8.67
N ASP A 115 15.81 7.57 8.20
CA ASP A 115 14.85 8.67 8.37
C ASP A 115 14.06 8.59 9.71
N ARG A 116 14.41 7.67 10.65
CA ARG A 116 13.67 7.53 11.93
C ARG A 116 13.64 8.79 12.76
N GLY A 117 14.67 9.63 12.74
CA GLY A 117 14.70 10.93 13.40
C GLY A 117 13.72 11.96 12.80
N ALA A 118 13.28 11.74 11.59
CA ALA A 118 12.35 12.60 10.85
C ALA A 118 10.91 12.04 10.81
N GLY A 119 10.69 10.81 11.32
CA GLY A 119 9.40 10.12 11.43
C GLY A 119 8.77 9.76 10.10
N TRP A 120 8.75 8.46 9.77
CA TRP A 120 7.86 7.95 8.72
C TRP A 120 6.44 7.81 9.26
N VAL A 121 5.46 8.22 8.46
CA VAL A 121 4.04 8.00 8.74
C VAL A 121 3.45 7.14 7.63
N VAL A 122 2.80 6.06 8.00
CA VAL A 122 2.07 5.19 7.09
C VAL A 122 0.67 5.75 6.89
N ILE A 123 0.30 6.04 5.65
CA ILE A 123 -1.01 6.58 5.28
C ILE A 123 -1.65 5.66 4.23
N PRO A 124 -2.81 5.05 4.52
CA PRO A 124 -3.52 4.24 3.54
C PRO A 124 -4.25 5.13 2.53
N VAL A 125 -4.34 4.68 1.28
CA VAL A 125 -5.24 5.25 0.29
C VAL A 125 -6.69 4.98 0.74
N PRO A 126 -7.53 6.04 0.88
CA PRO A 126 -8.90 5.85 1.35
C PRO A 126 -9.81 5.28 0.27
N LEU A 127 -10.70 4.37 0.67
CA LEU A 127 -11.84 3.97 -0.14
C LEU A 127 -12.94 5.03 -0.06
N TYR A 128 -13.78 5.09 -1.10
CA TYR A 128 -15.02 5.86 -1.00
C TYR A 128 -15.97 5.19 0.01
N TRP A 129 -16.70 5.97 0.81
CA TRP A 129 -17.51 5.49 1.93
C TRP A 129 -18.44 4.32 1.56
N TRP A 130 -19.08 4.36 0.38
CA TRP A 130 -19.96 3.29 -0.08
C TRP A 130 -19.21 1.95 -0.28
N ARG A 131 -17.98 1.99 -0.82
CA ARG A 131 -17.16 0.79 -0.95
C ARG A 131 -16.63 0.30 0.39
N ASN A 132 -16.38 1.21 1.30
CA ASN A 132 -15.99 0.86 2.66
C ASN A 132 -17.15 0.16 3.37
N ASN A 133 -18.36 0.69 3.25
CA ASN A 133 -19.56 0.08 3.85
C ASN A 133 -19.91 -1.28 3.21
N SER A 134 -19.77 -1.42 1.88
CA SER A 134 -20.06 -2.70 1.20
C SER A 134 -19.02 -3.77 1.45
N ARG A 135 -17.78 -3.41 1.77
CA ARG A 135 -16.67 -4.34 2.08
C ARG A 135 -16.45 -4.53 3.58
N GLY A 136 -16.96 -3.62 4.40
CA GLY A 136 -16.76 -3.60 5.84
C GLY A 136 -15.38 -3.14 6.31
N PHE A 137 -14.42 -2.92 5.40
CA PHE A 137 -13.06 -2.47 5.75
C PHE A 137 -12.29 -1.96 4.52
N ASN A 138 -11.19 -1.22 4.80
CA ASN A 138 -10.24 -0.75 3.79
C ASN A 138 -8.98 -1.63 3.82
N GLN A 139 -8.67 -2.31 2.71
CA GLN A 139 -7.50 -3.20 2.58
C GLN A 139 -6.19 -2.46 2.79
N ALA A 140 -6.06 -1.26 2.22
CA ALA A 140 -4.88 -0.43 2.39
C ALA A 140 -4.69 -0.02 3.86
N SER A 141 -5.78 0.26 4.59
CA SER A 141 -5.76 0.55 6.02
C SER A 141 -5.30 -0.68 6.82
N LEU A 142 -5.85 -1.85 6.54
CA LEU A 142 -5.44 -3.10 7.19
C LEU A 142 -3.94 -3.37 7.01
N ILE A 143 -3.45 -3.37 5.76
CA ILE A 143 -2.04 -3.58 5.44
C ILE A 143 -1.17 -2.51 6.12
N GLY A 144 -1.58 -1.24 6.03
CA GLY A 144 -0.85 -0.12 6.64
C GLY A 144 -0.73 -0.22 8.15
N GLN A 145 -1.81 -0.61 8.85
CA GLN A 145 -1.80 -0.81 10.31
C GLN A 145 -0.86 -1.95 10.72
N ILE A 146 -0.92 -3.09 10.03
CA ILE A 146 -0.05 -4.23 10.33
C ILE A 146 1.42 -3.85 10.07
N LEU A 147 1.71 -3.24 8.92
CA LEU A 147 3.05 -2.84 8.54
C LEU A 147 3.64 -1.80 9.51
N SER A 148 2.86 -0.77 9.87
CA SER A 148 3.29 0.26 10.81
C SER A 148 3.63 -0.33 12.18
N LYS A 149 2.81 -1.26 12.68
CA LYS A 149 3.06 -1.97 13.94
C LYS A 149 4.36 -2.78 13.90
N LYS A 150 4.58 -3.55 12.82
CA LYS A 150 5.78 -4.38 12.66
C LYS A 150 7.07 -3.56 12.48
N LEU A 151 6.99 -2.39 11.85
CA LEU A 151 8.14 -1.50 11.64
C LEU A 151 8.31 -0.44 12.73
N GLY A 152 7.39 -0.32 13.70
CA GLY A 152 7.42 0.72 14.72
C GLY A 152 7.22 2.12 14.14
N LEU A 153 6.38 2.25 13.10
CA LEU A 153 6.07 3.52 12.45
C LEU A 153 4.72 4.07 12.92
N ALA A 154 4.54 5.39 12.82
CA ALA A 154 3.23 6.01 13.03
C ALA A 154 2.26 5.61 11.91
N PHE A 155 0.99 5.43 12.26
CA PHE A 155 -0.11 5.19 11.32
C PHE A 155 -1.14 6.30 11.43
N CYS A 156 -1.63 6.79 10.29
CA CYS A 156 -2.64 7.84 10.25
C CYS A 156 -3.55 7.70 9.02
N GLU A 157 -4.86 7.77 9.23
CA GLU A 157 -5.84 7.91 8.14
C GLU A 157 -5.97 9.39 7.73
N GLY A 158 -4.86 9.94 7.26
CA GLY A 158 -4.69 11.37 6.95
C GLY A 158 -5.40 11.84 5.67
N LEU A 159 -5.97 10.93 4.90
CA LEU A 159 -6.68 11.23 3.66
C LEU A 159 -8.13 10.75 3.71
N LYS A 160 -9.03 11.50 3.10
CA LYS A 160 -10.41 11.10 2.82
C LYS A 160 -10.72 11.20 1.34
N ARG A 161 -11.62 10.36 0.87
CA ARG A 161 -12.12 10.39 -0.51
C ARG A 161 -13.48 11.08 -0.54
N VAL A 162 -13.53 12.25 -1.17
CA VAL A 162 -14.71 13.14 -1.13
C VAL A 162 -15.68 12.96 -2.30
N ARG A 163 -15.24 12.30 -3.39
CA ARG A 163 -16.12 12.04 -4.54
C ARG A 163 -16.16 10.57 -4.91
N TYR A 164 -17.37 10.11 -5.27
CA TYR A 164 -17.53 8.81 -5.92
C TYR A 164 -16.91 8.85 -7.33
N THR A 165 -16.17 7.82 -7.66
CA THR A 165 -15.74 7.59 -9.03
C THR A 165 -15.99 6.13 -9.40
N PRO A 166 -16.47 5.86 -10.63
CA PRO A 166 -16.68 4.49 -11.09
C PRO A 166 -15.43 3.63 -10.96
N SER A 167 -15.62 2.31 -10.96
CA SER A 167 -14.49 1.37 -10.90
C SER A 167 -13.53 1.62 -12.06
N GLN A 168 -12.25 1.80 -11.76
CA GLN A 168 -11.21 2.05 -12.77
C GLN A 168 -10.90 0.81 -13.63
N VAL A 169 -11.47 -0.36 -13.29
CA VAL A 169 -11.21 -1.63 -14.00
C VAL A 169 -11.56 -1.54 -15.49
N LYS A 170 -12.62 -0.78 -15.84
CA LYS A 170 -13.10 -0.62 -17.22
C LYS A 170 -12.54 0.62 -17.95
N LEU A 171 -11.77 1.49 -17.26
CA LEU A 171 -11.30 2.75 -17.84
C LEU A 171 -9.89 2.64 -18.43
N LYS A 172 -9.62 3.32 -19.55
CA LYS A 172 -8.27 3.45 -20.16
C LYS A 172 -7.45 4.56 -19.49
N GLY A 173 -6.12 4.55 -19.67
CA GLY A 173 -5.16 5.36 -18.92
C GLY A 173 -5.46 6.86 -18.79
N ARG A 174 -5.92 7.56 -19.85
CA ARG A 174 -6.28 9.00 -19.79
C ARG A 174 -7.54 9.24 -18.98
N GLU A 175 -8.54 8.37 -19.11
CA GLU A 175 -9.80 8.45 -18.36
C GLU A 175 -9.57 8.18 -16.87
N ARG A 176 -8.66 7.24 -16.52
CA ARG A 176 -8.29 6.98 -15.12
C ARG A 176 -7.69 8.21 -14.43
N LYS A 177 -6.88 9.01 -15.15
CA LYS A 177 -6.32 10.26 -14.61
C LYS A 177 -7.39 11.30 -14.34
N LYS A 178 -8.31 11.52 -15.28
CA LYS A 178 -9.44 12.47 -15.10
C LYS A 178 -10.38 12.03 -13.99
N ASN A 179 -10.57 10.72 -13.84
CA ASN A 179 -11.51 10.15 -12.87
C ASN A 179 -11.08 10.34 -11.41
N VAL A 180 -9.78 10.50 -11.12
CA VAL A 180 -9.26 10.64 -9.75
C VAL A 180 -8.80 12.05 -9.39
N PHE A 181 -8.83 13.00 -10.31
CA PHE A 181 -8.40 14.37 -10.04
C PHE A 181 -9.38 15.07 -9.07
N GLY A 182 -8.83 15.65 -7.97
CA GLY A 182 -9.61 16.34 -6.92
C GLY A 182 -10.58 15.44 -6.15
N VAL A 183 -10.28 14.14 -6.05
CA VAL A 183 -11.11 13.14 -5.35
C VAL A 183 -10.71 12.99 -3.90
N PHE A 184 -9.49 13.40 -3.54
CA PHE A 184 -8.95 13.24 -2.20
C PHE A 184 -8.73 14.58 -1.51
N GLU A 185 -8.92 14.59 -0.20
CA GLU A 185 -8.63 15.72 0.69
C GLU A 185 -7.93 15.22 1.95
N ILE A 186 -7.25 16.13 2.64
CA ILE A 186 -6.72 15.87 3.98
C ILE A 186 -7.89 15.77 4.98
N THR A 187 -7.81 14.82 5.90
CA THR A 187 -8.78 14.74 7.01
C THR A 187 -8.55 15.89 8.00
N THR A 188 -9.63 16.41 8.61
CA THR A 188 -9.55 17.49 9.62
C THR A 188 -8.74 17.10 10.87
N ASN A 189 -8.73 15.81 11.21
CA ASN A 189 -7.99 15.26 12.34
C ASN A 189 -6.54 14.90 11.98
N TYR A 190 -6.10 15.23 10.77
CA TYR A 190 -4.75 15.03 10.34
C TYR A 190 -3.83 16.05 10.99
N GLN A 191 -3.48 15.79 12.24
CA GLN A 191 -2.36 16.42 12.88
C GLN A 191 -1.15 15.53 12.67
N LEU A 192 -0.20 16.04 11.93
CA LEU A 192 1.12 15.44 11.86
C LEU A 192 1.67 15.27 13.27
N PRO A 193 2.27 14.13 13.62
CA PRO A 193 2.98 14.03 14.88
C PRO A 193 4.02 15.15 14.95
N ALA A 194 3.70 16.15 15.78
CA ALA A 194 4.61 17.25 16.08
C ALA A 194 5.74 16.69 16.95
N SER A 195 6.94 16.60 16.42
CA SER A 195 8.11 16.51 17.28
C SER A 195 8.32 17.88 17.92
N GLN A 196 7.97 18.02 19.20
CA GLN A 196 8.30 19.18 20.05
C GLN A 196 8.29 20.53 19.34
N GLY A 197 7.08 21.03 18.99
CA GLY A 197 6.88 22.42 18.58
C GLY A 197 7.11 22.79 17.12
N LYS A 198 7.48 21.86 16.22
CA LYS A 198 7.50 22.08 14.76
C LYS A 198 6.87 20.90 14.03
N PRO A 199 5.92 21.13 13.11
CA PRO A 199 5.36 20.06 12.27
C PRO A 199 6.42 19.60 11.27
N THR A 200 7.17 18.55 11.61
CA THR A 200 8.12 17.93 10.68
C THR A 200 7.54 16.66 10.09
N MET A 201 6.62 16.82 9.12
CA MET A 201 6.33 15.71 8.23
C MET A 201 7.47 15.52 7.27
N ASN A 202 8.33 14.62 7.57
CA ASN A 202 9.45 14.44 6.68
C ASN A 202 9.19 13.34 5.65
N SER A 203 8.58 12.23 6.01
CA SER A 203 8.42 11.10 5.09
C SER A 203 7.07 10.38 5.27
N ILE A 204 6.37 10.15 4.17
CA ILE A 204 5.10 9.42 4.14
C ILE A 204 5.27 8.15 3.31
N LEU A 205 4.76 7.04 3.83
CA LEU A 205 4.57 5.81 3.11
C LEU A 205 3.09 5.62 2.80
N LEU A 206 2.70 5.90 1.56
CA LEU A 206 1.35 5.67 1.04
C LEU A 206 1.15 4.19 0.74
N ILE A 207 0.08 3.59 1.24
CA ILE A 207 -0.26 2.18 1.02
C ILE A 207 -1.47 2.08 0.09
N ASP A 208 -1.35 1.23 -0.94
CA ASP A 208 -2.47 0.77 -1.77
C ASP A 208 -2.29 -0.73 -2.09
N ASP A 209 -3.31 -1.36 -2.65
CA ASP A 209 -3.23 -2.79 -2.99
C ASP A 209 -2.51 -3.03 -4.32
N VAL A 210 -2.80 -2.25 -5.37
CA VAL A 210 -2.27 -2.48 -6.71
C VAL A 210 -1.90 -1.18 -7.42
N TRP A 211 -0.70 -1.13 -7.96
CA TRP A 211 -0.28 -0.12 -8.92
C TRP A 211 -0.71 -0.52 -10.32
N THR A 212 -1.57 0.24 -10.97
CA THR A 212 -1.90 0.07 -12.40
C THR A 212 -1.31 1.21 -13.22
N THR A 213 -1.92 2.38 -13.20
CA THR A 213 -1.39 3.64 -13.79
C THR A 213 -0.78 4.55 -12.73
N GLY A 214 -0.93 4.17 -11.46
CA GLY A 214 -0.56 4.97 -10.31
C GLY A 214 -1.38 6.24 -10.13
N SER A 215 -2.49 6.42 -10.88
CA SER A 215 -3.28 7.66 -10.83
C SER A 215 -3.78 7.99 -9.43
N THR A 216 -4.26 6.98 -8.69
CA THR A 216 -4.73 7.13 -7.30
C THR A 216 -3.60 7.59 -6.38
N LEU A 217 -2.48 6.87 -6.37
CA LEU A 217 -1.33 7.19 -5.52
C LEU A 217 -0.70 8.53 -5.89
N LYS A 218 -0.66 8.87 -7.19
CA LYS A 218 -0.16 10.18 -7.67
C LYS A 218 -1.05 11.33 -7.18
N GLU A 219 -2.37 11.16 -7.17
CA GLU A 219 -3.30 12.18 -6.67
C GLU A 219 -3.22 12.30 -5.14
N CYS A 220 -3.19 11.19 -4.40
CA CYS A 220 -2.94 11.22 -2.96
C CYS A 220 -1.61 11.92 -2.61
N CYS A 221 -0.55 11.62 -3.33
CA CYS A 221 0.74 12.28 -3.19
C CYS A 221 0.66 13.78 -3.44
N TYR A 222 -0.05 14.21 -4.50
CA TYR A 222 -0.26 15.62 -4.81
C TYR A 222 -0.92 16.35 -3.64
N VAL A 223 -1.98 15.79 -3.07
CA VAL A 223 -2.70 16.37 -1.92
C VAL A 223 -1.77 16.46 -0.71
N LEU A 224 -1.05 15.40 -0.36
CA LEU A 224 -0.15 15.36 0.78
C LEU A 224 1.01 16.35 0.65
N LYS A 225 1.64 16.42 -0.51
CA LYS A 225 2.74 17.39 -0.75
C LYS A 225 2.26 18.83 -0.79
N ARG A 226 1.07 19.11 -1.26
CA ARG A 226 0.46 20.45 -1.13
C ARG A 226 0.20 20.84 0.31
N SER A 227 -0.03 19.86 1.16
CA SER A 227 -0.23 20.07 2.62
C SER A 227 1.07 20.01 3.42
N GLY A 228 2.24 20.05 2.77
CA GLY A 228 3.54 20.20 3.42
C GLY A 228 4.40 18.96 3.54
N ALA A 229 3.96 17.79 3.06
CA ALA A 229 4.79 16.59 3.07
C ALA A 229 6.05 16.77 2.21
N LYS A 230 7.22 16.45 2.75
CA LYS A 230 8.51 16.58 2.04
C LYS A 230 8.81 15.39 1.14
N LYS A 231 8.64 14.18 1.66
CA LYS A 231 8.84 12.92 0.92
C LYS A 231 7.55 12.11 0.94
N VAL A 232 7.18 11.54 -0.19
CA VAL A 232 6.03 10.64 -0.30
C VAL A 232 6.44 9.45 -1.18
N TRP A 233 6.52 8.29 -0.55
CA TRP A 233 6.75 7.02 -1.21
C TRP A 233 5.46 6.22 -1.29
N ALA A 234 5.33 5.39 -2.28
CA ALA A 234 4.21 4.46 -2.40
C ALA A 234 4.68 3.02 -2.18
N LEU A 235 3.84 2.23 -1.51
CA LEU A 235 3.97 0.78 -1.41
C LEU A 235 2.68 0.14 -1.89
N THR A 236 2.81 -0.86 -2.77
CA THR A 236 1.71 -1.70 -3.23
C THR A 236 2.07 -3.17 -3.13
N LEU A 237 1.06 -4.03 -2.97
CA LEU A 237 1.27 -5.48 -3.00
C LEU A 237 1.60 -5.97 -4.42
N ALA A 238 1.04 -5.31 -5.43
CA ALA A 238 1.32 -5.71 -6.81
C ALA A 238 1.35 -4.54 -7.79
N ARG A 239 1.95 -4.75 -8.93
CA ARG A 239 1.87 -3.87 -10.09
C ARG A 239 1.76 -4.66 -11.41
#